data_2a2bd2d13222d6bbd08dc9798a3c9e86
#
_entry.id   2a2bd2d13222d6bbd08dc9798a3c9e86
#
_cell.length_a   1.000
_cell.length_b   1.000
_cell.length_c   1.000
_cell.angle_alpha   90.00
_cell.angle_beta   90.00
_cell.angle_gamma   90.00
#
_symmetry.space_group_name_H-M   'P 1'
#
loop_
_entity.id
_entity.type
_entity.pdbx_description
1 polymer ?
#
loop_
_entity_poly.entity_id
_entity_poly.type
_entity_poly.pdbx_seq_one_letter_code
_entity_poly.pdbx_strand_id
1 'polypeptide(L)'
;LCGALIIDVTAVIFICLYGYRFSATSLSPMLLQFHLEGCPDMSQLKAQLRRDGFTFKQFFVAHDRCAMKVGTDGILLGAWAPVAGVKRILDIGTGSGLVALMLAQRTDEHVTIDAVELDAQAAEQASDNMAESPWAARMKVECADVLAWAPEQTARYDLIVSNPPYYEPGVECGTPEREQARYTRSLDHKALLTSAAELISEEGFFCVVLPESTGNTFIGIAQEIGWTLRLRTDISDTEGRLPHRVLLALSPKEGECFNDRMVIRGPDQRYSEDYTALTQAFYLFM
;
A
#
# COMPACT_ATOMS: atom_id res chain seq x y z
N LEU A 1 38.42 0.71 -29.86
CA LEU A 1 37.03 0.74 -29.44
C LEU A 1 36.99 0.38 -27.95
N CYS A 2 37.14 1.41 -27.07
CA CYS A 2 36.97 1.30 -25.62
C CYS A 2 35.47 1.36 -25.30
N GLY A 3 34.87 0.24 -24.95
CA GLY A 3 33.59 0.19 -24.29
C GLY A 3 33.79 0.42 -22.78
N ALA A 4 33.42 1.59 -22.27
CA ALA A 4 33.39 1.85 -20.85
C ALA A 4 32.22 1.03 -20.23
N LEU A 5 32.55 0.12 -19.33
CA LEU A 5 31.55 -0.60 -18.52
C LEU A 5 31.02 0.39 -17.49
N ILE A 6 29.83 0.92 -17.69
CA ILE A 6 29.11 1.70 -16.69
C ILE A 6 28.56 0.69 -15.67
N ILE A 7 29.24 0.58 -14.51
CA ILE A 7 28.70 -0.17 -13.38
C ILE A 7 27.65 0.73 -12.73
N ASP A 8 26.41 0.28 -12.74
CA ASP A 8 25.29 0.97 -12.08
C ASP A 8 25.59 1.11 -10.58
N VAL A 9 25.56 2.33 -10.08
CA VAL A 9 25.83 2.67 -8.66
C VAL A 9 24.85 1.92 -7.72
N THR A 10 23.67 1.60 -8.19
CA THR A 10 22.67 0.80 -7.47
C THR A 10 23.16 -0.63 -7.19
N ALA A 11 23.87 -1.26 -8.12
CA ALA A 11 24.44 -2.60 -7.94
C ALA A 11 25.54 -2.61 -6.88
N VAL A 12 26.35 -1.56 -6.80
CA VAL A 12 27.43 -1.42 -5.81
C VAL A 12 26.86 -1.20 -4.40
N ILE A 13 25.80 -0.40 -4.27
CA ILE A 13 25.11 -0.15 -2.97
C ILE A 13 24.43 -1.45 -2.47
N PHE A 14 23.82 -2.22 -3.36
CA PHE A 14 23.22 -3.53 -3.01
C PHE A 14 24.25 -4.52 -2.48
N ILE A 15 25.44 -4.54 -3.03
CA ILE A 15 26.53 -5.40 -2.61
C ILE A 15 27.09 -4.99 -1.23
N CYS A 16 27.17 -3.68 -0.94
CA CYS A 16 27.67 -3.17 0.35
C CYS A 16 26.69 -3.40 1.50
N LEU A 17 25.37 -3.34 1.26
CA LEU A 17 24.35 -3.52 2.30
C LEU A 17 24.21 -4.96 2.78
N TYR A 18 24.62 -5.95 1.97
CA TYR A 18 24.50 -7.37 2.31
C TYR A 18 25.81 -8.04 2.74
N GLY A 19 26.90 -7.26 3.02
CA GLY A 19 28.12 -7.76 3.68
C GLY A 19 29.03 -8.64 2.83
N TYR A 20 28.98 -8.54 1.50
CA TYR A 20 29.89 -9.28 0.63
C TYR A 20 31.32 -8.69 0.70
N ARG A 21 32.32 -9.54 0.96
CA ARG A 21 33.73 -9.17 0.88
C ARG A 21 34.28 -9.45 -0.51
N PHE A 22 34.87 -8.41 -1.12
CA PHE A 22 35.61 -8.57 -2.36
C PHE A 22 37.06 -8.98 -2.03
N SER A 23 37.53 -10.07 -2.63
CA SER A 23 38.94 -10.41 -2.67
C SER A 23 39.46 -10.20 -4.09
N ALA A 24 40.33 -9.21 -4.26
CA ALA A 24 41.02 -9.00 -5.53
C ALA A 24 42.34 -9.77 -5.51
N THR A 25 42.42 -10.87 -6.24
CA THR A 25 43.69 -11.58 -6.48
C THR A 25 44.13 -11.33 -7.91
N SER A 26 45.28 -10.64 -8.04
CA SER A 26 46.16 -10.41 -9.19
C SER A 26 45.62 -9.69 -10.41
N LEU A 27 46.27 -8.58 -10.73
CA LEU A 27 46.18 -7.81 -11.96
C LEU A 27 46.76 -8.58 -13.15
N SER A 28 45.91 -9.08 -14.02
CA SER A 28 46.23 -9.40 -15.41
C SER A 28 45.09 -8.85 -16.32
N PRO A 29 45.38 -8.26 -17.49
CA PRO A 29 44.42 -7.44 -18.21
C PRO A 29 43.43 -8.21 -19.10
N MET A 30 43.11 -9.45 -18.80
CA MET A 30 42.11 -10.24 -19.49
C MET A 30 41.26 -11.03 -18.48
N LEU A 31 39.98 -10.65 -18.39
CA LEU A 31 38.92 -11.33 -17.64
C LEU A 31 39.01 -11.24 -16.12
N LEU A 32 38.44 -10.18 -15.55
CA LEU A 32 37.95 -10.23 -14.17
C LEU A 32 36.82 -11.26 -14.08
N GLN A 33 37.16 -12.47 -13.67
CA GLN A 33 36.18 -13.46 -13.25
C GLN A 33 35.79 -13.16 -11.81
N PHE A 34 34.61 -12.54 -11.62
CA PHE A 34 34.03 -12.38 -10.29
C PHE A 34 33.51 -13.72 -9.82
N HIS A 35 34.18 -14.33 -8.86
CA HIS A 35 33.62 -15.44 -8.07
C HIS A 35 32.78 -14.80 -6.96
N LEU A 36 31.44 -14.90 -7.07
CA LEU A 36 30.51 -14.62 -5.99
C LEU A 36 30.55 -15.81 -5.01
N GLU A 37 31.49 -15.79 -4.08
CA GLU A 37 31.45 -16.73 -2.94
C GLU A 37 30.37 -16.23 -1.97
N GLY A 38 29.28 -17.00 -1.83
CA GLY A 38 28.32 -16.82 -0.76
C GLY A 38 27.00 -16.16 -1.13
N CYS A 39 26.49 -16.36 -2.36
CA CYS A 39 25.08 -16.08 -2.60
C CYS A 39 24.26 -17.05 -1.74
N PRO A 40 23.54 -16.58 -0.68
CA PRO A 40 22.72 -17.47 0.14
C PRO A 40 21.67 -18.11 -0.77
N ASP A 41 21.50 -19.42 -0.65
CA ASP A 41 20.45 -20.14 -1.33
C ASP A 41 19.10 -19.49 -1.00
N MET A 42 18.36 -19.09 -2.03
CA MET A 42 17.05 -18.46 -1.88
C MET A 42 16.08 -19.30 -1.04
N SER A 43 16.27 -20.62 -0.99
CA SER A 43 15.50 -21.52 -0.14
C SER A 43 15.84 -21.32 1.35
N GLN A 44 17.11 -21.07 1.67
CA GLN A 44 17.57 -20.80 3.04
C GLN A 44 17.12 -19.43 3.51
N LEU A 45 17.16 -18.42 2.64
CA LEU A 45 16.66 -17.08 2.95
C LEU A 45 15.16 -17.11 3.27
N LYS A 46 14.36 -17.81 2.46
CA LYS A 46 12.91 -18.01 2.72
C LYS A 46 12.63 -18.76 4.01
N ALA A 47 13.48 -19.69 4.41
CA ALA A 47 13.33 -20.44 5.65
C ALA A 47 13.62 -19.61 6.92
N GLN A 48 14.34 -18.50 6.79
CA GLN A 48 14.69 -17.59 7.89
C GLN A 48 13.69 -16.43 8.06
N LEU A 49 12.73 -16.24 7.12
CA LEU A 49 11.75 -15.18 7.23
C LEU A 49 10.80 -15.41 8.41
N ARG A 50 10.40 -14.31 9.07
CA ARG A 50 9.35 -14.31 10.10
C ARG A 50 8.06 -14.90 9.50
N ARG A 51 7.33 -15.69 10.29
CA ARG A 51 6.12 -16.39 9.86
C ARG A 51 4.83 -15.73 10.35
N ASP A 52 4.95 -14.76 11.23
CA ASP A 52 3.87 -13.99 11.85
C ASP A 52 3.42 -12.78 11.02
N GLY A 53 3.96 -12.63 9.80
CA GLY A 53 3.65 -11.49 8.94
C GLY A 53 4.22 -11.61 7.53
N PHE A 54 4.40 -10.46 6.90
CA PHE A 54 4.93 -10.33 5.54
C PHE A 54 6.20 -9.47 5.52
N THR A 55 7.28 -10.00 4.92
CA THR A 55 8.54 -9.29 4.78
C THR A 55 8.62 -8.59 3.43
N PHE A 56 8.76 -7.28 3.46
CA PHE A 56 9.05 -6.42 2.32
C PHE A 56 10.55 -6.12 2.24
N LYS A 57 11.01 -5.43 1.19
CA LYS A 57 12.42 -5.09 1.01
C LYS A 57 12.97 -4.19 2.13
N GLN A 58 12.15 -3.27 2.65
CA GLN A 58 12.59 -2.26 3.61
C GLN A 58 11.90 -2.34 4.96
N PHE A 59 10.84 -3.14 5.12
CA PHE A 59 10.08 -3.25 6.35
C PHE A 59 9.41 -4.63 6.48
N PHE A 60 8.93 -4.91 7.67
CA PHE A 60 8.14 -6.10 7.98
C PHE A 60 6.76 -5.67 8.48
N VAL A 61 5.72 -6.43 8.16
CA VAL A 61 4.36 -6.22 8.65
C VAL A 61 3.88 -7.47 9.36
N ALA A 62 3.85 -7.46 10.68
CA ALA A 62 3.13 -8.45 11.46
C ALA A 62 1.62 -8.23 11.29
N HIS A 63 0.84 -9.31 11.21
CA HIS A 63 -0.61 -9.23 10.99
C HIS A 63 -1.40 -10.33 11.72
N ASP A 64 -0.83 -10.86 12.79
CA ASP A 64 -1.44 -11.93 13.58
C ASP A 64 -2.57 -11.43 14.48
N ARG A 65 -2.57 -10.15 14.86
CA ARG A 65 -3.62 -9.47 15.65
C ARG A 65 -4.67 -8.73 14.79
N CYS A 66 -4.55 -8.78 13.46
CA CYS A 66 -5.45 -8.10 12.54
C CYS A 66 -6.43 -9.08 11.89
N ALA A 67 -7.67 -8.65 11.72
CA ALA A 67 -8.70 -9.41 11.01
C ALA A 67 -8.35 -9.62 9.54
N MET A 68 -7.76 -8.63 8.88
CA MET A 68 -7.26 -8.71 7.51
C MET A 68 -5.74 -8.83 7.50
N LYS A 69 -5.26 -9.85 6.79
CA LYS A 69 -3.82 -10.04 6.56
C LYS A 69 -3.33 -9.15 5.42
N VAL A 70 -2.00 -9.04 5.28
CA VAL A 70 -1.40 -8.43 4.09
C VAL A 70 -1.99 -9.07 2.84
N GLY A 71 -2.60 -8.26 2.00
CA GLY A 71 -3.30 -8.68 0.78
C GLY A 71 -2.99 -7.77 -0.40
N THR A 72 -3.34 -8.26 -1.60
CA THR A 72 -3.08 -7.56 -2.86
C THR A 72 -3.73 -6.17 -2.90
N ASP A 73 -4.93 -6.01 -2.32
CA ASP A 73 -5.67 -4.75 -2.34
C ASP A 73 -4.89 -3.63 -1.61
N GLY A 74 -4.40 -3.91 -0.39
CA GLY A 74 -3.57 -2.95 0.36
C GLY A 74 -2.25 -2.64 -0.34
N ILE A 75 -1.61 -3.65 -0.96
CA ILE A 75 -0.37 -3.44 -1.73
C ILE A 75 -0.63 -2.58 -2.96
N LEU A 76 -1.70 -2.85 -3.71
CA LEU A 76 -2.09 -2.03 -4.86
C LEU A 76 -2.32 -0.57 -4.44
N LEU A 77 -3.12 -0.33 -3.41
CA LEU A 77 -3.42 1.02 -2.93
C LEU A 77 -2.17 1.76 -2.48
N GLY A 78 -1.35 1.13 -1.62
CA GLY A 78 -0.12 1.72 -1.10
C GLY A 78 0.94 2.01 -2.18
N ALA A 79 0.98 1.18 -3.24
CA ALA A 79 1.89 1.39 -4.35
C ALA A 79 1.37 2.44 -5.37
N TRP A 80 0.04 2.53 -5.56
CA TRP A 80 -0.59 3.33 -6.60
C TRP A 80 -0.91 4.78 -6.17
N ALA A 81 -1.33 5.01 -4.91
CA ALA A 81 -1.80 6.33 -4.46
C ALA A 81 -0.80 7.44 -4.82
N PRO A 82 -1.26 8.61 -5.34
CA PRO A 82 -0.39 9.71 -5.75
C PRO A 82 0.27 10.38 -4.53
N VAL A 83 1.60 10.43 -4.49
CA VAL A 83 2.36 11.00 -3.37
C VAL A 83 3.15 12.27 -3.74
N ALA A 84 3.05 12.74 -4.98
CA ALA A 84 3.79 13.91 -5.43
C ALA A 84 3.30 15.18 -4.73
N GLY A 85 4.21 15.89 -4.05
CA GLY A 85 3.91 17.13 -3.35
C GLY A 85 3.14 17.02 -2.04
N VAL A 86 2.84 15.79 -1.59
CA VAL A 86 2.13 15.50 -0.34
C VAL A 86 3.02 15.85 0.85
N LYS A 87 2.43 16.43 1.90
CA LYS A 87 3.08 16.75 3.18
C LYS A 87 2.47 15.99 4.35
N ARG A 88 1.17 15.73 4.29
CA ARG A 88 0.44 15.02 5.34
C ARG A 88 -0.46 13.94 4.74
N ILE A 89 -0.35 12.75 5.29
CA ILE A 89 -1.11 11.57 4.86
C ILE A 89 -1.94 11.05 6.03
N LEU A 90 -3.16 10.60 5.75
CA LEU A 90 -4.02 9.87 6.67
C LEU A 90 -4.38 8.50 6.10
N ASP A 91 -4.21 7.45 6.88
CA ASP A 91 -4.68 6.09 6.56
C ASP A 91 -5.87 5.75 7.46
N ILE A 92 -7.09 5.69 6.89
CA ILE A 92 -8.33 5.40 7.60
C ILE A 92 -8.61 3.90 7.57
N GLY A 93 -8.73 3.28 8.76
CA GLY A 93 -8.86 1.83 8.91
C GLY A 93 -7.56 1.13 8.56
N THR A 94 -6.47 1.58 9.17
CA THR A 94 -5.09 1.17 8.78
C THR A 94 -4.80 -0.31 8.97
N GLY A 95 -5.60 -1.02 9.80
CA GLY A 95 -5.39 -2.44 10.10
C GLY A 95 -3.99 -2.69 10.66
N SER A 96 -3.17 -3.42 9.92
CA SER A 96 -1.77 -3.70 10.30
C SER A 96 -0.78 -2.57 10.02
N GLY A 97 -1.22 -1.43 9.50
CA GLY A 97 -0.35 -0.33 9.09
C GLY A 97 0.28 -0.50 7.71
N LEU A 98 -0.16 -1.49 6.92
CA LEU A 98 0.46 -1.83 5.63
C LEU A 98 0.52 -0.65 4.67
N VAL A 99 -0.64 -0.01 4.41
CA VAL A 99 -0.72 1.09 3.42
C VAL A 99 0.09 2.28 3.89
N ALA A 100 -0.02 2.65 5.16
CA ALA A 100 0.76 3.73 5.76
C ALA A 100 2.29 3.49 5.65
N LEU A 101 2.77 2.27 5.92
CA LEU A 101 4.19 1.90 5.78
C LEU A 101 4.66 1.96 4.33
N MET A 102 3.84 1.51 3.37
CA MET A 102 4.15 1.62 1.95
C MET A 102 4.25 3.07 1.49
N LEU A 103 3.35 3.95 1.97
CA LEU A 103 3.39 5.38 1.69
C LEU A 103 4.61 6.05 2.35
N ALA A 104 4.98 5.60 3.55
CA ALA A 104 6.21 6.04 4.19
C ALA A 104 7.46 5.73 3.36
N GLN A 105 7.56 4.52 2.77
CA GLN A 105 8.66 4.17 1.88
C GLN A 105 8.74 5.05 0.62
N ARG A 106 7.59 5.57 0.13
CA ARG A 106 7.48 6.35 -1.12
C ARG A 106 7.63 7.85 -0.93
N THR A 107 7.70 8.32 0.29
CA THR A 107 7.73 9.75 0.64
C THR A 107 8.99 10.10 1.41
N ASP A 108 9.41 11.35 1.30
CA ASP A 108 10.59 11.85 2.01
C ASP A 108 10.35 12.04 3.53
N GLU A 109 11.41 12.40 4.25
CA GLU A 109 11.42 12.54 5.72
C GLU A 109 10.52 13.65 6.27
N HIS A 110 10.10 14.60 5.44
CA HIS A 110 9.27 15.73 5.86
C HIS A 110 7.77 15.42 5.83
N VAL A 111 7.38 14.31 5.21
CA VAL A 111 5.99 13.87 5.13
C VAL A 111 5.59 13.16 6.42
N THR A 112 4.53 13.63 7.08
CA THR A 112 3.95 12.98 8.26
C THR A 112 2.78 12.09 7.88
N ILE A 113 2.63 10.96 8.60
CA ILE A 113 1.59 9.98 8.34
C ILE A 113 0.86 9.69 9.64
N ASP A 114 -0.41 10.05 9.67
CA ASP A 114 -1.34 9.68 10.72
C ASP A 114 -2.16 8.47 10.25
N ALA A 115 -2.50 7.58 11.16
CA ALA A 115 -3.33 6.41 10.90
C ALA A 115 -4.41 6.29 11.97
N VAL A 116 -5.62 5.91 11.58
CA VAL A 116 -6.75 5.73 12.51
C VAL A 116 -7.28 4.31 12.35
N GLU A 117 -7.46 3.62 13.47
CA GLU A 117 -7.99 2.26 13.51
C GLU A 117 -8.98 2.10 14.68
N LEU A 118 -10.14 1.50 14.38
CA LEU A 118 -11.19 1.28 15.37
C LEU A 118 -10.89 0.11 16.32
N ASP A 119 -10.32 -0.97 15.77
CA ASP A 119 -9.99 -2.17 16.54
C ASP A 119 -8.69 -1.95 17.33
N ALA A 120 -8.78 -2.04 18.66
CA ALA A 120 -7.66 -1.77 19.53
C ALA A 120 -6.46 -2.72 19.31
N GLN A 121 -6.70 -3.99 18.96
CA GLN A 121 -5.62 -4.96 18.73
C GLN A 121 -4.92 -4.68 17.39
N ALA A 122 -5.68 -4.30 16.37
CA ALA A 122 -5.12 -3.89 15.09
C ALA A 122 -4.35 -2.56 15.22
N ALA A 123 -4.88 -1.58 15.96
CA ALA A 123 -4.20 -0.31 16.22
C ALA A 123 -2.87 -0.51 16.97
N GLU A 124 -2.84 -1.38 17.98
CA GLU A 124 -1.61 -1.75 18.69
C GLU A 124 -0.61 -2.42 17.73
N GLN A 125 -1.08 -3.36 16.89
CA GLN A 125 -0.22 -4.01 15.89
C GLN A 125 0.34 -3.02 14.87
N ALA A 126 -0.48 -2.09 14.35
CA ALA A 126 -0.02 -1.05 13.45
C ALA A 126 1.04 -0.16 14.12
N SER A 127 0.83 0.21 15.38
CA SER A 127 1.80 0.98 16.17
C SER A 127 3.14 0.26 16.32
N ASP A 128 3.12 -1.04 16.62
CA ASP A 128 4.33 -1.86 16.72
C ASP A 128 5.05 -1.97 15.37
N ASN A 129 4.32 -2.24 14.28
CA ASN A 129 4.88 -2.33 12.95
C ASN A 129 5.52 -1.00 12.49
N MET A 130 4.87 0.13 12.80
CA MET A 130 5.41 1.46 12.52
C MET A 130 6.64 1.76 13.37
N ALA A 131 6.63 1.41 14.64
CA ALA A 131 7.75 1.61 15.55
C ALA A 131 9.00 0.80 15.15
N GLU A 132 8.81 -0.40 14.60
CA GLU A 132 9.89 -1.24 14.06
C GLU A 132 10.39 -0.78 12.68
N SER A 133 9.70 0.16 12.02
CA SER A 133 10.04 0.62 10.68
C SER A 133 11.11 1.72 10.67
N PRO A 134 11.82 1.92 9.54
CA PRO A 134 12.75 3.04 9.38
C PRO A 134 12.09 4.43 9.51
N TRP A 135 10.76 4.51 9.46
CA TRP A 135 9.99 5.76 9.40
C TRP A 135 9.23 6.08 10.69
N ALA A 136 9.51 5.38 11.79
CA ALA A 136 8.81 5.50 13.07
C ALA A 136 8.61 6.96 13.55
N ALA A 137 9.63 7.81 13.36
CA ALA A 137 9.63 9.19 13.85
C ALA A 137 8.55 10.10 13.22
N ARG A 138 7.97 9.70 12.08
CA ARG A 138 6.99 10.51 11.31
C ARG A 138 5.65 9.82 11.11
N MET A 139 5.41 8.75 11.85
CA MET A 139 4.19 7.96 11.79
C MET A 139 3.50 7.90 13.15
N LYS A 140 2.18 7.95 13.16
CA LYS A 140 1.37 7.90 14.38
C LYS A 140 0.10 7.10 14.15
N VAL A 141 -0.30 6.29 15.13
CA VAL A 141 -1.57 5.57 15.12
C VAL A 141 -2.47 6.09 16.25
N GLU A 142 -3.73 6.34 15.91
CA GLU A 142 -4.81 6.63 16.87
C GLU A 142 -5.80 5.47 16.88
N CYS A 143 -6.06 4.93 18.07
CA CYS A 143 -7.13 3.96 18.27
C CYS A 143 -8.44 4.71 18.48
N ALA A 144 -9.21 4.90 17.40
CA ALA A 144 -10.43 5.71 17.45
C ALA A 144 -11.42 5.31 16.34
N ASP A 145 -12.70 5.63 16.59
CA ASP A 145 -13.69 5.67 15.51
C ASP A 145 -13.50 6.95 14.70
N VAL A 146 -13.20 6.81 13.42
CA VAL A 146 -12.97 7.96 12.54
C VAL A 146 -14.17 8.92 12.50
N LEU A 147 -15.39 8.43 12.63
CA LEU A 147 -16.60 9.25 12.65
C LEU A 147 -16.66 10.22 13.84
N ALA A 148 -16.13 9.77 14.99
CA ALA A 148 -16.04 10.60 16.20
C ALA A 148 -14.76 11.44 16.20
N TRP A 149 -13.68 10.91 15.63
CA TRP A 149 -12.36 11.54 15.64
C TRP A 149 -12.23 12.68 14.62
N ALA A 150 -12.79 12.53 13.41
CA ALA A 150 -12.63 13.50 12.33
C ALA A 150 -13.11 14.92 12.69
N PRO A 151 -14.28 15.12 13.31
CA PRO A 151 -14.76 16.47 13.66
C PRO A 151 -13.87 17.22 14.65
N GLU A 152 -13.05 16.51 15.43
CA GLU A 152 -12.14 17.10 16.42
C GLU A 152 -10.81 17.57 15.80
N GLN A 153 -10.56 17.21 14.53
CA GLN A 153 -9.29 17.52 13.88
C GLN A 153 -9.32 18.88 13.19
N THR A 154 -8.28 19.67 13.45
CA THR A 154 -8.03 20.94 12.73
C THR A 154 -7.06 20.76 11.55
N ALA A 155 -6.30 19.67 11.56
CA ALA A 155 -5.35 19.34 10.51
C ALA A 155 -6.06 18.97 9.21
N ARG A 156 -5.43 19.32 8.08
CA ARG A 156 -5.86 18.88 6.75
C ARG A 156 -4.78 18.00 6.15
N TYR A 157 -5.21 17.01 5.36
CA TYR A 157 -4.36 16.02 4.74
C TYR A 157 -4.35 16.20 3.24
N ASP A 158 -3.17 16.09 2.63
CA ASP A 158 -3.02 16.19 1.17
C ASP A 158 -3.35 14.85 0.50
N LEU A 159 -3.21 13.77 1.24
CA LEU A 159 -3.59 12.42 0.82
C LEU A 159 -4.30 11.70 1.96
N ILE A 160 -5.49 11.22 1.70
CA ILE A 160 -6.20 10.27 2.56
C ILE A 160 -6.29 8.95 1.80
N VAL A 161 -6.02 7.84 2.47
CA VAL A 161 -6.18 6.50 1.90
C VAL A 161 -7.08 5.66 2.78
N SER A 162 -7.79 4.71 2.19
CA SER A 162 -8.54 3.69 2.91
C SER A 162 -8.69 2.42 2.07
N ASN A 163 -8.48 1.29 2.71
CA ASN A 163 -8.89 -0.02 2.19
C ASN A 163 -10.06 -0.51 3.05
N PRO A 164 -11.27 0.05 2.86
CA PRO A 164 -12.39 -0.21 3.75
C PRO A 164 -12.86 -1.66 3.60
N PRO A 165 -13.39 -2.26 4.67
CA PRO A 165 -14.02 -3.57 4.56
C PRO A 165 -15.20 -3.46 3.59
N TYR A 166 -15.21 -4.31 2.56
CA TYR A 166 -16.30 -4.43 1.63
C TYR A 166 -17.02 -5.75 1.85
N TYR A 167 -18.34 -5.69 1.90
CA TYR A 167 -19.18 -6.86 2.01
C TYR A 167 -20.04 -6.93 0.76
N GLU A 168 -19.95 -8.03 0.02
CA GLU A 168 -20.92 -8.29 -1.05
C GLU A 168 -22.30 -8.53 -0.42
N PRO A 169 -23.34 -7.80 -0.85
CA PRO A 169 -24.71 -8.13 -0.46
C PRO A 169 -25.04 -9.56 -0.92
N GLY A 170 -25.41 -10.45 0.02
CA GLY A 170 -25.84 -11.81 -0.33
C GLY A 170 -24.91 -12.94 0.08
N VAL A 171 -23.74 -12.69 0.65
CA VAL A 171 -22.98 -13.74 1.32
C VAL A 171 -23.54 -13.91 2.74
N GLU A 172 -24.41 -14.90 2.92
CA GLU A 172 -24.99 -15.24 4.22
C GLU A 172 -23.88 -15.53 5.23
N CYS A 173 -23.80 -14.70 6.26
CA CYS A 173 -23.03 -15.04 7.45
C CYS A 173 -23.90 -15.97 8.30
N GLY A 174 -23.47 -17.19 8.51
CA GLY A 174 -24.22 -18.27 9.12
C GLY A 174 -24.82 -18.05 10.52
N THR A 175 -24.84 -16.81 11.06
CA THR A 175 -25.62 -16.45 12.25
C THR A 175 -26.04 -14.97 12.25
N PRO A 176 -27.24 -14.62 12.77
CA PRO A 176 -27.74 -13.24 12.86
C PRO A 176 -26.82 -12.31 13.68
N GLU A 177 -26.15 -12.85 14.71
CA GLU A 177 -25.22 -12.08 15.54
C GLU A 177 -23.96 -11.64 14.76
N ARG A 178 -23.50 -12.49 13.83
CA ARG A 178 -22.39 -12.14 12.92
C ARG A 178 -22.82 -11.13 11.87
N GLU A 179 -24.05 -11.21 11.40
CA GLU A 179 -24.63 -10.26 10.46
C GLU A 179 -24.80 -8.89 11.14
N GLN A 180 -25.29 -8.84 12.37
CA GLN A 180 -25.45 -7.62 13.14
C GLN A 180 -24.09 -7.00 13.54
N ALA A 181 -23.11 -7.81 13.90
CA ALA A 181 -21.72 -7.36 14.13
C ALA A 181 -21.04 -6.85 12.86
N ARG A 182 -21.43 -7.36 11.70
CA ARG A 182 -21.02 -6.82 10.38
C ARG A 182 -21.61 -5.45 10.10
N TYR A 183 -22.93 -5.29 10.29
CA TYR A 183 -23.62 -4.01 10.10
C TYR A 183 -23.11 -2.91 11.05
N THR A 184 -22.77 -3.27 12.28
CA THR A 184 -22.26 -2.32 13.29
C THR A 184 -20.79 -1.98 13.10
N ARG A 185 -20.02 -2.81 12.37
CA ARG A 185 -18.58 -2.61 12.11
C ARG A 185 -18.25 -2.13 10.69
N SER A 186 -19.21 -2.13 9.78
CA SER A 186 -18.98 -1.60 8.44
C SER A 186 -19.12 -0.08 8.47
N LEU A 187 -18.03 0.62 8.28
CA LEU A 187 -18.06 2.03 7.99
C LEU A 187 -18.89 2.23 6.71
N ASP A 188 -20.04 2.90 6.83
CA ASP A 188 -20.87 3.25 5.68
C ASP A 188 -20.05 4.13 4.72
N HIS A 189 -20.10 3.83 3.43
CA HIS A 189 -19.36 4.56 2.40
C HIS A 189 -19.63 6.06 2.43
N LYS A 190 -20.89 6.44 2.71
CA LYS A 190 -21.25 7.85 2.82
C LYS A 190 -20.62 8.49 4.05
N ALA A 191 -20.60 7.78 5.17
CA ALA A 191 -19.97 8.25 6.40
C ALA A 191 -18.45 8.38 6.23
N LEU A 192 -17.80 7.40 5.59
CA LEU A 192 -16.38 7.46 5.26
C LEU A 192 -16.04 8.65 4.37
N LEU A 193 -16.82 8.87 3.30
CA LEU A 193 -16.66 10.00 2.39
C LEU A 193 -16.86 11.35 3.09
N THR A 194 -17.83 11.43 4.01
CA THR A 194 -18.10 12.63 4.80
C THR A 194 -16.94 12.94 5.75
N SER A 195 -16.45 11.95 6.49
CA SER A 195 -15.28 12.13 7.37
C SER A 195 -14.02 12.51 6.57
N ALA A 196 -13.81 11.90 5.42
CA ALA A 196 -12.70 12.28 4.54
C ALA A 196 -12.85 13.73 4.04
N ALA A 197 -14.07 14.20 3.73
CA ALA A 197 -14.32 15.58 3.29
C ALA A 197 -14.01 16.61 4.39
N GLU A 198 -14.20 16.27 5.66
CA GLU A 198 -13.84 17.14 6.78
C GLU A 198 -12.33 17.27 6.98
N LEU A 199 -11.55 16.29 6.50
CA LEU A 199 -10.12 16.16 6.77
C LEU A 199 -9.23 16.51 5.58
N ILE A 200 -9.75 16.45 4.35
CA ILE A 200 -8.97 16.63 3.12
C ILE A 200 -8.65 18.12 2.88
N SER A 201 -7.49 18.42 2.31
CA SER A 201 -7.16 19.74 1.77
C SER A 201 -7.88 19.99 0.44
N GLU A 202 -8.00 21.25 0.02
CA GLU A 202 -8.73 21.63 -1.22
C GLU A 202 -8.21 20.93 -2.48
N GLU A 203 -6.91 20.67 -2.54
CA GLU A 203 -6.25 20.00 -3.68
C GLU A 203 -5.89 18.53 -3.38
N GLY A 204 -6.27 18.04 -2.20
CA GLY A 204 -5.93 16.70 -1.74
C GLY A 204 -6.68 15.60 -2.49
N PHE A 205 -6.16 14.37 -2.31
CA PHE A 205 -6.76 13.17 -2.87
C PHE A 205 -7.22 12.21 -1.77
N PHE A 206 -8.44 11.71 -1.91
CA PHE A 206 -8.92 10.56 -1.15
C PHE A 206 -8.88 9.33 -2.05
N CYS A 207 -8.05 8.35 -1.68
CA CYS A 207 -7.81 7.14 -2.47
C CYS A 207 -8.36 5.90 -1.77
N VAL A 208 -9.06 5.06 -2.53
CA VAL A 208 -9.61 3.79 -2.04
C VAL A 208 -9.36 2.66 -3.03
N VAL A 209 -9.32 1.43 -2.51
CA VAL A 209 -9.41 0.20 -3.30
C VAL A 209 -10.71 -0.51 -2.96
N LEU A 210 -11.49 -0.90 -3.96
CA LEU A 210 -12.81 -1.50 -3.80
C LEU A 210 -13.04 -2.61 -4.86
N PRO A 211 -13.96 -3.57 -4.61
CA PRO A 211 -14.53 -4.36 -5.70
C PRO A 211 -15.12 -3.45 -6.77
N GLU A 212 -15.02 -3.81 -8.04
CA GLU A 212 -15.43 -2.97 -9.17
C GLU A 212 -16.90 -2.53 -9.06
N SER A 213 -17.80 -3.44 -8.74
CA SER A 213 -19.24 -3.15 -8.54
C SER A 213 -19.49 -2.17 -7.39
N THR A 214 -18.78 -2.34 -6.28
CA THR A 214 -18.84 -1.46 -5.12
C THR A 214 -18.28 -0.08 -5.44
N GLY A 215 -17.16 -0.03 -6.20
CA GLY A 215 -16.51 1.21 -6.62
C GLY A 215 -17.43 2.09 -7.47
N ASN A 216 -18.23 1.49 -8.36
CA ASN A 216 -19.19 2.26 -9.17
C ASN A 216 -20.29 2.91 -8.30
N THR A 217 -20.79 2.18 -7.29
CA THR A 217 -21.75 2.75 -6.31
C THR A 217 -21.09 3.85 -5.47
N PHE A 218 -19.85 3.62 -5.04
CA PHE A 218 -19.08 4.59 -4.25
C PHE A 218 -18.86 5.91 -4.98
N ILE A 219 -18.55 5.86 -6.27
CA ILE A 219 -18.41 7.07 -7.12
C ILE A 219 -19.73 7.87 -7.14
N GLY A 220 -20.88 7.20 -7.29
CA GLY A 220 -22.18 7.88 -7.29
C GLY A 220 -22.44 8.62 -5.98
N ILE A 221 -22.23 7.96 -4.83
CA ILE A 221 -22.38 8.57 -3.51
C ILE A 221 -21.39 9.74 -3.33
N ALA A 222 -20.16 9.58 -3.78
CA ALA A 222 -19.14 10.62 -3.68
C ALA A 222 -19.52 11.88 -4.45
N GLN A 223 -20.03 11.73 -5.68
CA GLN A 223 -20.47 12.84 -6.52
C GLN A 223 -21.66 13.60 -5.91
N GLU A 224 -22.60 12.89 -5.26
CA GLU A 224 -23.74 13.54 -4.57
C GLU A 224 -23.32 14.47 -3.44
N ILE A 225 -22.16 14.26 -2.84
CA ILE A 225 -21.63 15.07 -1.72
C ILE A 225 -20.44 15.94 -2.12
N GLY A 226 -20.24 16.15 -3.42
CA GLY A 226 -19.30 17.15 -3.95
C GLY A 226 -17.90 16.66 -4.27
N TRP A 227 -17.64 15.34 -4.26
CA TRP A 227 -16.37 14.81 -4.71
C TRP A 227 -16.30 14.67 -6.23
N THR A 228 -15.13 14.92 -6.79
CA THR A 228 -14.83 14.70 -8.21
C THR A 228 -13.89 13.50 -8.35
N LEU A 229 -14.25 12.53 -9.19
CA LEU A 229 -13.35 11.43 -9.55
C LEU A 229 -12.23 11.97 -10.44
N ARG A 230 -10.98 11.76 -10.03
CA ARG A 230 -9.79 12.27 -10.72
C ARG A 230 -8.94 11.17 -11.35
N LEU A 231 -8.83 10.04 -10.66
CA LEU A 231 -8.11 8.87 -11.18
C LEU A 231 -8.96 7.62 -10.96
N ARG A 232 -8.97 6.75 -11.95
CA ARG A 232 -9.55 5.41 -11.88
C ARG A 232 -8.60 4.42 -12.54
N THR A 233 -8.28 3.32 -11.84
CA THR A 233 -7.54 2.20 -12.43
C THR A 233 -8.33 0.91 -12.20
N ASP A 234 -8.80 0.31 -13.28
CA ASP A 234 -9.50 -0.98 -13.26
C ASP A 234 -8.49 -2.12 -13.23
N ILE A 235 -8.63 -3.04 -12.27
CA ILE A 235 -7.69 -4.14 -12.04
C ILE A 235 -8.32 -5.47 -12.41
N SER A 236 -7.64 -6.23 -13.27
CA SER A 236 -7.98 -7.60 -13.64
C SER A 236 -6.88 -8.57 -13.21
N ASP A 237 -7.25 -9.81 -12.84
CA ASP A 237 -6.26 -10.84 -12.48
C ASP A 237 -5.39 -11.25 -13.67
N THR A 238 -6.03 -11.43 -14.84
CA THR A 238 -5.38 -11.86 -16.10
C THR A 238 -6.02 -11.16 -17.29
N GLU A 239 -5.30 -11.12 -18.41
CA GLU A 239 -5.83 -10.64 -19.68
C GLU A 239 -7.14 -11.37 -20.06
N GLY A 240 -8.10 -10.61 -20.61
CA GLY A 240 -9.40 -11.14 -21.03
C GLY A 240 -10.41 -11.36 -19.90
N ARG A 241 -10.01 -11.17 -18.63
CA ARG A 241 -10.95 -11.14 -17.51
C ARG A 241 -11.48 -9.73 -17.28
N LEU A 242 -12.75 -9.66 -16.86
CA LEU A 242 -13.33 -8.40 -16.40
C LEU A 242 -12.60 -7.90 -15.15
N PRO A 243 -12.51 -6.59 -14.97
CA PRO A 243 -11.99 -6.02 -13.73
C PRO A 243 -12.78 -6.52 -12.53
N HIS A 244 -12.08 -6.87 -11.46
CA HIS A 244 -12.68 -7.30 -10.21
C HIS A 244 -12.39 -6.35 -9.06
N ARG A 245 -11.45 -5.42 -9.26
CA ARG A 245 -11.09 -4.35 -8.33
C ARG A 245 -10.96 -3.03 -9.08
N VAL A 246 -11.10 -1.95 -8.34
CA VAL A 246 -10.86 -0.60 -8.84
C VAL A 246 -10.12 0.20 -7.79
N LEU A 247 -9.15 0.97 -8.24
CA LEU A 247 -8.47 2.01 -7.47
C LEU A 247 -9.07 3.35 -7.89
N LEU A 248 -9.51 4.12 -6.92
CA LEU A 248 -10.16 5.42 -7.14
C LEU A 248 -9.40 6.50 -6.38
N ALA A 249 -9.15 7.64 -7.02
CA ALA A 249 -8.73 8.87 -6.36
C ALA A 249 -9.78 9.95 -6.60
N LEU A 250 -10.34 10.43 -5.51
CA LEU A 250 -11.35 11.49 -5.46
C LEU A 250 -10.71 12.78 -4.94
N SER A 251 -11.20 13.94 -5.36
CA SER A 251 -10.77 15.25 -4.87
C SER A 251 -11.97 16.16 -4.72
N PRO A 252 -11.99 17.10 -3.74
CA PRO A 252 -12.98 18.17 -3.73
C PRO A 252 -12.79 19.15 -4.90
N LYS A 253 -11.57 19.20 -5.48
CA LYS A 253 -11.26 20.05 -6.62
C LYS A 253 -11.77 19.43 -7.92
N GLU A 254 -12.52 20.18 -8.69
CA GLU A 254 -12.93 19.80 -10.05
C GLU A 254 -11.74 19.57 -10.98
N GLY A 255 -11.93 18.71 -11.97
CA GLY A 255 -10.92 18.43 -12.98
C GLY A 255 -11.23 17.17 -13.79
N GLU A 256 -10.40 16.91 -14.78
CA GLU A 256 -10.52 15.74 -15.66
C GLU A 256 -10.25 14.44 -14.89
N CYS A 257 -10.95 13.38 -15.30
CA CYS A 257 -10.74 12.03 -14.80
C CYS A 257 -9.81 11.27 -15.76
N PHE A 258 -8.71 10.75 -15.22
CA PHE A 258 -7.83 9.84 -15.96
C PHE A 258 -8.21 8.40 -15.63
N ASN A 259 -8.50 7.62 -16.68
CA ASN A 259 -8.87 6.21 -16.57
C ASN A 259 -7.74 5.34 -17.09
N ASP A 260 -7.41 4.30 -16.34
CA ASP A 260 -6.38 3.33 -16.68
C ASP A 260 -6.85 1.90 -16.39
N ARG A 261 -6.08 0.92 -16.87
CA ARG A 261 -6.31 -0.50 -16.63
C ARG A 261 -5.00 -1.19 -16.33
N MET A 262 -5.04 -2.10 -15.39
CA MET A 262 -3.89 -2.92 -15.02
C MET A 262 -4.29 -4.38 -14.94
N VAL A 263 -3.40 -5.24 -15.43
CA VAL A 263 -3.51 -6.69 -15.29
C VAL A 263 -2.43 -7.17 -14.32
N ILE A 264 -2.81 -7.99 -13.34
CA ILE A 264 -1.84 -8.47 -12.34
C ILE A 264 -0.91 -9.53 -12.94
N ARG A 265 -1.44 -10.45 -13.75
CA ARG A 265 -0.67 -11.56 -14.34
C ARG A 265 -0.84 -11.63 -15.84
N GLY A 266 0.27 -11.83 -16.52
CA GLY A 266 0.29 -12.11 -17.95
C GLY A 266 -0.20 -13.53 -18.28
N PRO A 267 -0.23 -13.88 -19.58
CA PRO A 267 -0.65 -15.19 -20.07
C PRO A 267 0.18 -16.36 -19.52
N ASP A 268 1.43 -16.11 -19.17
CA ASP A 268 2.38 -17.07 -18.58
C ASP A 268 2.24 -17.23 -17.06
N GLN A 269 1.21 -16.63 -16.46
CA GLN A 269 0.93 -16.60 -15.03
C GLN A 269 1.99 -15.87 -14.17
N ARG A 270 2.97 -15.22 -14.80
CA ARG A 270 3.90 -14.32 -14.12
C ARG A 270 3.25 -12.95 -13.91
N TYR A 271 3.77 -12.18 -12.98
CA TYR A 271 3.36 -10.79 -12.82
C TYR A 271 3.59 -10.02 -14.10
N SER A 272 2.63 -9.16 -14.46
CA SER A 272 2.74 -8.28 -15.63
C SER A 272 3.85 -7.25 -15.44
N GLU A 273 4.27 -6.61 -16.52
CA GLU A 273 5.26 -5.52 -16.47
C GLU A 273 4.72 -4.34 -15.65
N ASP A 274 3.45 -3.96 -15.84
CA ASP A 274 2.82 -2.85 -15.11
C ASP A 274 2.73 -3.14 -13.61
N TYR A 275 2.26 -4.34 -13.22
CA TYR A 275 2.20 -4.73 -11.82
C TYR A 275 3.59 -4.81 -11.18
N THR A 276 4.58 -5.33 -11.93
CA THR A 276 5.97 -5.40 -11.49
C THR A 276 6.55 -4.00 -11.32
N ALA A 277 6.38 -3.11 -12.30
CA ALA A 277 6.84 -1.73 -12.21
C ALA A 277 6.25 -0.99 -11.00
N LEU A 278 4.95 -1.22 -10.70
CA LEU A 278 4.27 -0.62 -9.56
C LEU A 278 4.78 -1.16 -8.22
N THR A 279 5.07 -2.47 -8.11
CA THR A 279 5.23 -3.13 -6.81
C THR A 279 6.65 -3.64 -6.52
N GLN A 280 7.55 -3.66 -7.51
CA GLN A 280 8.91 -4.18 -7.35
C GLN A 280 9.73 -3.51 -6.24
N ALA A 281 9.46 -2.24 -5.93
CA ALA A 281 10.15 -1.54 -4.85
C ALA A 281 9.83 -2.12 -3.45
N PHE A 282 8.76 -2.90 -3.33
CA PHE A 282 8.27 -3.46 -2.08
C PHE A 282 8.56 -4.94 -1.93
N TYR A 283 8.23 -5.77 -2.92
CA TYR A 283 8.36 -7.22 -2.80
C TYR A 283 9.81 -7.69 -2.73
N LEU A 284 10.10 -8.55 -1.77
CA LEU A 284 11.44 -9.07 -1.53
C LEU A 284 11.99 -9.90 -2.70
N PHE A 285 11.11 -10.61 -3.41
CA PHE A 285 11.44 -11.54 -4.50
C PHE A 285 10.66 -11.20 -5.79
N MET A 286 10.83 -9.99 -6.28
CA MET A 286 10.25 -9.54 -7.54
C MET A 286 11.30 -8.87 -8.40
#